data_87cd1ff224e5a12636961236ffd6919a
#
_entry.id   87cd1ff224e5a12636961236ffd6919a
#
_cell.length_a   1.000
_cell.length_b   1.000
_cell.length_c   1.000
_cell.angle_alpha   90.00
_cell.angle_beta   90.00
_cell.angle_gamma   90.00
#
_symmetry.space_group_name_H-M   'P 1'
#
loop_
_entity.id
_entity.type
_entity.pdbx_description
1 polymer ?
#
loop_
_entity_poly.entity_id
_entity_poly.type
_entity_poly.pdbx_seq_one_letter_code
_entity_poly.pdbx_strand_id
1 'polypeptide(L)'
;MNFNIRMGIPEMQELWLDLQEKYRSGNIKKKEEQLYKKWGKALKLLAAAPSYPSLQTHEIELLSRRYGMKVWQSYLENKTSGAMRMYWVYG
;
A
#
# COMPACT_ATOMS: atom_id res chain seq x y z
N MET A 1 10.53 -16.62 -2.83
CA MET A 1 10.85 -15.55 -3.80
C MET A 1 9.97 -14.35 -3.51
N ASN A 2 10.54 -13.17 -3.40
CA ASN A 2 9.80 -11.95 -3.13
C ASN A 2 9.46 -11.22 -4.42
N PHE A 3 8.27 -10.63 -4.45
CA PHE A 3 7.83 -9.78 -5.55
C PHE A 3 8.23 -8.32 -5.27
N ASN A 4 8.55 -7.59 -6.31
CA ASN A 4 8.81 -6.15 -6.20
C ASN A 4 7.48 -5.41 -6.26
N ILE A 5 7.20 -4.61 -5.24
CA ILE A 5 5.94 -3.86 -5.13
C ILE A 5 6.24 -2.37 -5.14
N ARG A 6 5.56 -1.63 -6.03
CA ARG A 6 5.63 -0.16 -6.07
C ARG A 6 4.24 0.42 -5.90
N MET A 7 4.16 1.65 -5.40
CA MET A 7 2.86 2.34 -5.32
C MET A 7 2.33 2.58 -6.74
N GLY A 8 1.03 2.33 -6.91
CA GLY A 8 0.41 2.32 -8.24
C GLY A 8 -0.07 3.68 -8.74
N ILE A 9 -0.17 4.66 -7.86
CA ILE A 9 -0.60 6.01 -8.23
C ILE A 9 0.30 7.04 -7.53
N PRO A 10 0.49 8.23 -8.14
CA PRO A 10 1.41 9.24 -7.58
C PRO A 10 1.06 9.67 -6.16
N GLU A 11 -0.21 9.85 -5.86
CA GLU A 11 -0.68 10.27 -4.53
C GLU A 11 -0.30 9.26 -3.45
N MET A 12 -0.36 7.97 -3.76
CA MET A 12 0.05 6.91 -2.84
C MET A 12 1.55 6.94 -2.60
N GLN A 13 2.33 7.15 -3.65
CA GLN A 13 3.77 7.23 -3.53
C GLN A 13 4.19 8.42 -2.68
N GLU A 14 3.59 9.59 -2.92
CA GLU A 14 3.87 10.79 -2.14
C GLU A 14 3.54 10.59 -0.65
N LEU A 15 2.38 10.03 -0.37
CA LEU A 15 1.97 9.76 1.01
C LEU A 15 2.94 8.79 1.70
N TRP A 16 3.33 7.72 1.01
CA TRP A 16 4.26 6.74 1.56
C TRP A 16 5.62 7.36 1.87
N LEU A 17 6.16 8.15 0.93
CA LEU A 17 7.43 8.84 1.12
C LEU A 17 7.36 9.85 2.26
N ASP A 18 6.25 10.58 2.39
CA ASP A 18 6.03 11.53 3.47
C ASP A 18 6.04 10.83 4.84
N LEU A 19 5.33 9.68 4.95
CA LEU A 19 5.32 8.90 6.18
C LEU A 19 6.71 8.37 6.54
N GLN A 20 7.46 7.91 5.55
CA GLN A 20 8.84 7.44 5.77
C GLN A 20 9.72 8.56 6.31
N GLU A 21 9.62 9.76 5.73
CA GLU A 21 10.41 10.91 6.15
C GLU A 21 10.05 11.34 7.57
N LYS A 22 8.76 11.42 7.88
CA LYS A 22 8.29 11.77 9.22
C LYS A 22 8.74 10.76 10.27
N TYR A 23 8.70 9.49 9.93
CA TYR A 23 9.16 8.43 10.83
C TYR A 23 10.65 8.55 11.10
N ARG A 24 11.44 8.76 10.06
CA ARG A 24 12.90 8.87 10.15
C ARG A 24 13.33 10.10 10.95
N SER A 25 12.63 11.22 10.76
CA SER A 25 12.96 12.49 11.43
C SER A 25 12.40 12.58 12.85
N GLY A 26 11.55 11.64 13.26
CA GLY A 26 10.91 11.68 14.57
C GLY A 26 9.72 12.62 14.68
N ASN A 27 9.25 13.17 13.58
CA ASN A 27 8.13 14.13 13.55
C ASN A 27 6.78 13.46 13.24
N ILE A 28 6.72 12.15 13.28
CA ILE A 28 5.50 11.41 12.95
C ILE A 28 4.52 11.43 14.12
N LYS A 29 3.24 11.69 13.82
CA LYS A 29 2.17 11.64 14.82
C LYS A 29 1.78 10.19 15.08
N LYS A 30 1.18 9.92 16.23
CA LYS A 30 0.80 8.55 16.63
C LYS A 30 -0.04 7.83 15.59
N LYS A 31 -1.06 8.49 15.05
CA LYS A 31 -1.92 7.90 14.02
C LYS A 31 -1.16 7.62 12.73
N GLU A 32 -0.28 8.54 12.35
CA GLU A 32 0.57 8.38 11.16
C GLU A 32 1.56 7.22 11.33
N GLU A 33 2.11 7.07 12.53
CA GLU A 33 3.01 5.97 12.84
C GLU A 33 2.30 4.62 12.75
N GLN A 34 1.07 4.53 13.25
CA GLN A 34 0.26 3.33 13.14
C GLN A 34 0.01 2.97 11.68
N LEU A 35 -0.34 3.95 10.85
CA LEU A 35 -0.54 3.77 9.42
C LEU A 35 0.75 3.31 8.75
N TYR A 36 1.85 3.94 9.07
CA TYR A 36 3.17 3.60 8.53
C TYR A 36 3.52 2.14 8.81
N LYS A 37 3.34 1.69 10.06
CA LYS A 37 3.63 0.31 10.45
C LYS A 37 2.71 -0.70 9.74
N LYS A 38 1.43 -0.40 9.64
CA LYS A 38 0.46 -1.26 8.93
C LYS A 38 0.79 -1.35 7.45
N TRP A 39 1.14 -0.23 6.84
CA TRP A 39 1.51 -0.17 5.43
C TRP A 39 2.77 -0.98 5.16
N GLY A 40 3.80 -0.81 5.99
CA GLY A 40 5.04 -1.58 5.88
C GLY A 40 4.80 -3.08 6.01
N LYS A 41 3.93 -3.48 6.95
CA LYS A 41 3.56 -4.89 7.13
C LYS A 41 2.83 -5.43 5.88
N ALA A 42 1.90 -4.65 5.34
CA ALA A 42 1.18 -5.04 4.13
C ALA A 42 2.12 -5.21 2.94
N LEU A 43 3.10 -4.32 2.79
CA LEU A 43 4.11 -4.43 1.74
C LEU A 43 4.93 -5.70 1.87
N LYS A 44 5.31 -6.08 3.07
CA LYS A 44 6.03 -7.34 3.32
C LYS A 44 5.18 -8.54 2.95
N LEU A 45 3.90 -8.54 3.33
CA LEU A 45 2.99 -9.62 2.98
C LEU A 45 2.79 -9.71 1.48
N LEU A 46 2.62 -8.59 0.81
CA LEU A 46 2.48 -8.56 -0.65
C LEU A 46 3.73 -9.09 -1.35
N ALA A 47 4.90 -8.68 -0.90
CA ALA A 47 6.15 -9.14 -1.49
C ALA A 47 6.34 -10.65 -1.35
N ALA A 48 5.86 -11.22 -0.26
CA ALA A 48 5.96 -12.66 -0.01
C ALA A 48 4.82 -13.45 -0.64
N ALA A 49 3.59 -12.94 -0.55
CA ALA A 49 2.39 -13.64 -1.00
C ALA A 49 1.29 -12.66 -1.41
N PRO A 50 1.31 -12.16 -2.66
CA PRO A 50 0.30 -11.19 -3.11
C PRO A 50 -1.13 -11.67 -3.00
N SER A 51 -1.35 -12.98 -3.00
CA SER A 51 -2.69 -13.58 -2.87
C SER A 51 -3.10 -13.84 -1.43
N TYR A 52 -2.37 -13.32 -0.45
CA TYR A 52 -2.68 -13.53 0.96
C TYR A 52 -4.11 -13.05 1.27
N PRO A 53 -4.98 -13.91 1.83
CA PRO A 53 -6.42 -13.60 1.91
C PRO A 53 -6.79 -12.33 2.66
N SER A 54 -6.07 -11.99 3.73
CA SER A 54 -6.38 -10.81 4.53
C SER A 54 -6.17 -9.49 3.77
N LEU A 55 -5.38 -9.51 2.69
CA LEU A 55 -5.12 -8.32 1.88
C LEU A 55 -6.26 -8.04 0.90
N GLN A 56 -7.07 -9.03 0.59
CA GLN A 56 -8.20 -8.92 -0.36
C GLN A 56 -7.79 -8.22 -1.65
N THR A 57 -6.66 -8.65 -2.21
CA THR A 57 -6.08 -8.04 -3.41
C THR A 57 -6.96 -8.29 -4.64
N HIS A 58 -7.23 -7.23 -5.39
CA HIS A 58 -7.92 -7.33 -6.67
C HIS A 58 -7.51 -6.18 -7.59
N GLU A 59 -7.65 -6.39 -8.90
CA GLU A 59 -7.29 -5.39 -9.89
C GLU A 59 -8.35 -4.28 -9.98
N ILE A 60 -7.90 -3.05 -10.14
CA ILE A 60 -8.77 -1.89 -10.39
C ILE A 60 -8.64 -1.53 -11.87
N GLU A 61 -9.57 -2.01 -12.69
CA GLU A 61 -9.50 -1.85 -14.15
C GLU A 61 -9.38 -0.41 -14.63
N LEU A 62 -10.12 0.50 -14.02
CA LEU A 62 -10.08 1.90 -14.42
C LEU A 62 -8.68 2.50 -14.25
N LEU A 63 -8.01 2.17 -13.15
CA LEU A 63 -6.65 2.64 -12.89
C LEU A 63 -5.66 1.93 -13.81
N SER A 64 -5.87 0.65 -14.07
CA SER A 64 -5.02 -0.11 -14.98
C SER A 64 -5.03 0.49 -16.39
N ARG A 65 -6.21 0.86 -16.87
CA ARG A 65 -6.35 1.52 -18.18
C ARG A 65 -5.70 2.90 -18.19
N ARG A 66 -5.88 3.65 -17.10
CA ARG A 66 -5.36 5.01 -16.99
C ARG A 66 -3.84 5.06 -17.05
N TYR A 67 -3.18 4.13 -16.39
CA TYR A 67 -1.72 4.12 -16.26
C TYR A 67 -1.02 3.14 -17.19
N GLY A 68 -1.75 2.40 -18.01
CA GLY A 68 -1.18 1.48 -18.99
C GLY A 68 -0.49 0.26 -18.38
N MET A 69 -0.83 -0.10 -17.15
CA MET A 69 -0.30 -1.27 -16.46
C MET A 69 -1.31 -1.74 -15.42
N LYS A 70 -1.23 -3.01 -15.03
CA LYS A 70 -2.15 -3.53 -14.02
C LYS A 70 -1.93 -2.88 -12.67
N VAL A 71 -2.98 -2.20 -12.16
CA VAL A 71 -2.98 -1.59 -10.84
C VAL A 71 -3.86 -2.42 -9.93
N TRP A 72 -3.31 -2.82 -8.78
CA TRP A 72 -3.97 -3.66 -7.79
C TRP A 72 -4.33 -2.87 -6.57
N GLN A 73 -5.38 -3.28 -5.89
CA GLN A 73 -5.79 -2.71 -4.61
C GLN A 73 -5.68 -3.78 -3.53
N SER A 74 -5.09 -3.42 -2.40
CA SER A 74 -5.06 -4.26 -1.21
C SER A 74 -5.46 -3.45 0.00
N TYR A 75 -6.07 -4.10 0.99
CA TYR A 75 -6.48 -3.44 2.21
C TYR A 75 -5.34 -3.44 3.22
N LEU A 76 -5.15 -2.30 3.87
CA LEU A 76 -4.23 -2.19 5.01
C LEU A 76 -4.89 -2.65 6.29
N GLU A 77 -6.23 -2.54 6.36
CA GLU A 77 -7.05 -3.00 7.48
C GLU A 77 -8.35 -3.59 6.94
N ASN A 78 -8.83 -4.68 7.58
CA ASN A 78 -10.01 -5.40 7.12
C ASN A 78 -11.25 -5.21 7.99
N LYS A 79 -11.12 -4.55 9.15
CA LYS A 79 -12.14 -4.67 10.19
C LYS A 79 -12.90 -3.39 10.51
N THR A 80 -12.58 -2.29 9.85
CA THR A 80 -13.25 -1.01 10.12
C THR A 80 -13.82 -0.41 8.84
N SER A 81 -14.98 0.21 8.93
CA SER A 81 -15.51 1.03 7.84
C SER A 81 -14.53 2.17 7.60
N GLY A 82 -14.21 2.46 6.36
CA GLY A 82 -13.21 3.46 6.02
C GLY A 82 -11.77 2.97 6.12
N ALA A 83 -11.58 1.66 6.18
CA ALA A 83 -10.25 1.06 6.17
C ALA A 83 -9.44 1.56 4.98
N MET A 84 -8.18 1.93 5.24
CA MET A 84 -7.33 2.44 4.18
C MET A 84 -6.94 1.35 3.20
N ARG A 85 -6.88 1.72 1.92
CA ARG A 85 -6.52 0.83 0.82
C ARG A 85 -5.23 1.30 0.19
N MET A 86 -4.46 0.35 -0.32
CA MET A 86 -3.21 0.62 -0.99
C MET A 86 -3.34 0.24 -2.46
N TYR A 87 -2.99 1.17 -3.35
CA TYR A 87 -2.92 0.88 -4.79
C TYR A 87 -1.47 0.65 -5.17
N TRP A 88 -1.21 -0.47 -5.84
CA TRP A 88 0.17 -0.87 -6.10
C TRP A 88 0.30 -1.57 -7.45
N VAL A 89 1.51 -1.66 -7.95
CA VAL A 89 1.86 -2.36 -9.19
C VAL A 89 3.11 -3.21 -8.93
N TYR A 90 3.28 -4.24 -9.76
CA TYR A 90 4.53 -4.98 -9.77
C TYR A 90 5.62 -4.09 -10.38
N GLY A 91 6.75 -4.02 -9.71
CA GLY A 91 7.82 -3.15 -10.16
C GLY A 91 9.03 -3.84 -10.76
#